data_79de09060c81efaf2cdfc3bd9bb0058d
#
_entry.id   79de09060c81efaf2cdfc3bd9bb0058d
#
_cell.length_a   1.000
_cell.length_b   1.000
_cell.length_c   1.000
_cell.angle_alpha   90.00
_cell.angle_beta   90.00
_cell.angle_gamma   90.00
#
_symmetry.space_group_name_H-M   'P 1'
#
loop_
_entity.id
_entity.type
_entity.pdbx_description
1 polymer ?
#
loop_
_entity_poly.entity_id
_entity_poly.type
_entity_poly.pdbx_seq_one_letter_code
_entity_poly.pdbx_strand_id
1 'polypeptide(L)'
;GGRVSGRADLIRAVGARDEAQVRDGGFTVYAPQTNGVNNHLSLRFRGDVLADIRVRQALIAGIDRQEVIDVIYTDSYPLATSILSKGAVGYINTEDAFAFDAKRAERLLDEAGWLPGAGGIREKNGVSLTLVANESAAQARSFEALTLISQQLAKIGVDLQILKADAGTAAEAVRDGDRVQLSHAMVARADLDVIKSEFYSTNRNTLLN
;
A
#
# COMPACT_ATOMS: atom_id res chain seq x y z
N GLY A 1 16.58 14.65 -18.38
CA GLY A 1 17.41 15.45 -19.21
C GLY A 1 17.14 16.96 -19.24
N GLY A 2 15.90 17.46 -19.36
CA GLY A 2 15.61 18.90 -19.55
C GLY A 2 15.80 19.80 -18.31
N ARG A 3 15.90 19.23 -17.14
CA ARG A 3 15.92 19.93 -15.84
C ARG A 3 17.29 20.51 -15.51
N VAL A 4 18.33 19.72 -15.68
CA VAL A 4 19.73 20.13 -15.40
C VAL A 4 20.33 20.92 -16.56
N SER A 5 19.64 20.97 -17.70
CA SER A 5 20.10 21.71 -18.92
C SER A 5 19.61 23.17 -18.97
N GLY A 6 18.95 23.70 -17.95
CA GLY A 6 18.44 25.09 -17.92
C GLY A 6 17.27 25.37 -18.87
N ARG A 7 16.57 24.32 -19.34
CA ARG A 7 15.43 24.46 -20.26
C ARG A 7 14.08 24.67 -19.57
N ALA A 8 14.03 24.54 -18.24
CA ALA A 8 12.82 24.75 -17.45
C ALA A 8 13.19 25.26 -16.06
N ASP A 9 12.53 26.32 -15.63
CA ASP A 9 12.70 26.93 -14.31
C ASP A 9 11.87 26.22 -13.24
N LEU A 10 10.72 25.63 -13.62
CA LEU A 10 9.81 24.93 -12.74
C LEU A 10 9.31 23.65 -13.41
N ILE A 11 9.23 22.58 -12.64
CA ILE A 11 8.65 21.30 -13.07
C ILE A 11 7.70 20.76 -12.01
N ARG A 12 6.64 20.11 -12.46
CA ARG A 12 5.58 19.63 -11.58
C ARG A 12 5.96 18.40 -10.74
N ALA A 13 6.83 17.53 -11.25
CA ALA A 13 7.16 16.29 -10.57
C ALA A 13 8.61 15.89 -10.78
N VAL A 14 9.26 15.49 -9.70
CA VAL A 14 10.58 14.87 -9.68
C VAL A 14 10.39 13.43 -9.22
N GLY A 15 10.88 12.46 -10.01
CA GLY A 15 10.89 11.08 -9.57
C GLY A 15 11.86 10.86 -8.41
N ALA A 16 11.56 9.95 -7.50
CA ALA A 16 12.42 9.67 -6.34
C ALA A 16 13.88 9.37 -6.75
N ARG A 17 14.08 8.65 -7.87
CA ARG A 17 15.43 8.35 -8.39
C ARG A 17 16.22 9.57 -8.84
N ASP A 18 15.53 10.61 -9.29
CA ASP A 18 16.15 11.82 -9.83
C ASP A 18 16.32 12.93 -8.78
N GLU A 19 15.71 12.75 -7.60
CA GLU A 19 15.65 13.80 -6.58
C GLU A 19 17.03 14.25 -6.11
N ALA A 20 17.93 13.31 -5.81
CA ALA A 20 19.30 13.61 -5.41
C ALA A 20 20.01 14.42 -6.51
N GLN A 21 19.97 13.98 -7.76
CA GLN A 21 20.58 14.66 -8.88
C GLN A 21 20.02 16.09 -9.09
N VAL A 22 18.72 16.28 -8.85
CA VAL A 22 18.09 17.61 -8.96
C VAL A 22 18.59 18.53 -7.86
N ARG A 23 18.69 18.05 -6.62
CA ARG A 23 19.25 18.82 -5.49
C ARG A 23 20.73 19.15 -5.69
N ASP A 24 21.54 18.18 -6.11
CA ASP A 24 22.96 18.36 -6.41
C ASP A 24 23.18 19.37 -7.56
N GLY A 25 22.23 19.46 -8.48
CA GLY A 25 22.20 20.47 -9.55
C GLY A 25 21.79 21.88 -9.08
N GLY A 26 21.61 22.11 -7.78
CA GLY A 26 21.28 23.41 -7.20
C GLY A 26 19.79 23.78 -7.24
N PHE A 27 18.91 22.83 -7.54
CA PHE A 27 17.46 23.05 -7.56
C PHE A 27 16.82 22.72 -6.22
N THR A 28 15.78 23.48 -5.87
CA THR A 28 14.98 23.21 -4.68
C THR A 28 13.85 22.23 -5.01
N VAL A 29 13.73 21.16 -4.22
CA VAL A 29 12.61 20.23 -4.29
C VAL A 29 11.61 20.58 -3.19
N TYR A 30 10.40 20.97 -3.58
CA TYR A 30 9.28 21.21 -2.69
C TYR A 30 8.41 19.97 -2.67
N ALA A 31 8.28 19.33 -1.50
CA ALA A 31 7.47 18.14 -1.30
C ALA A 31 6.43 18.37 -0.19
N PRO A 32 5.40 19.20 -0.44
CA PRO A 32 4.33 19.40 0.55
C PRO A 32 3.56 18.09 0.73
N GLN A 33 3.19 17.80 1.98
CA GLN A 33 2.35 16.66 2.27
C GLN A 33 0.97 16.84 1.62
N THR A 34 0.47 15.77 1.01
CA THR A 34 -0.88 15.73 0.45
C THR A 34 -1.90 15.70 1.59
N ASN A 35 -2.93 16.54 1.53
CA ASN A 35 -4.06 16.45 2.46
C ASN A 35 -4.99 15.31 2.05
N GLY A 36 -5.62 14.67 3.03
CA GLY A 36 -6.59 13.60 2.81
C GLY A 36 -6.09 12.23 3.28
N VAL A 37 -6.50 11.18 2.59
CA VAL A 37 -6.09 9.80 2.88
C VAL A 37 -4.70 9.54 2.31
N ASN A 38 -3.81 9.06 3.17
CA ASN A 38 -2.46 8.70 2.79
C ASN A 38 -2.42 7.59 1.73
N ASN A 39 -1.26 7.45 1.10
CA ASN A 39 -0.99 6.32 0.23
C ASN A 39 -1.05 5.02 1.03
N HIS A 40 -1.85 4.05 0.60
CA HIS A 40 -2.14 2.84 1.35
C HIS A 40 -2.50 1.65 0.46
N LEU A 41 -2.47 0.46 1.03
CA LEU A 41 -3.06 -0.74 0.46
C LEU A 41 -4.44 -0.96 1.09
N SER A 42 -5.49 -0.80 0.29
CA SER A 42 -6.85 -1.16 0.69
C SER A 42 -7.01 -2.67 0.63
N LEU A 43 -7.49 -3.26 1.73
CA LEU A 43 -7.80 -4.68 1.82
C LEU A 43 -9.29 -4.88 1.53
N ARG A 44 -9.61 -5.72 0.56
CA ARG A 44 -10.98 -6.13 0.27
C ARG A 44 -11.34 -7.33 1.13
N PHE A 45 -12.33 -7.21 1.99
CA PHE A 45 -12.76 -8.33 2.86
C PHE A 45 -14.00 -9.06 2.33
N ARG A 46 -14.25 -8.98 1.04
CA ARG A 46 -15.10 -9.94 0.33
C ARG A 46 -14.27 -11.17 0.00
N GLY A 47 -14.83 -12.33 0.22
CA GLY A 47 -14.11 -13.59 0.07
C GLY A 47 -13.54 -14.12 1.39
N ASP A 48 -13.32 -15.44 1.43
CA ASP A 48 -13.07 -16.18 2.67
C ASP A 48 -11.76 -15.82 3.37
N VAL A 49 -10.74 -15.42 2.62
CA VAL A 49 -9.40 -15.20 3.17
C VAL A 49 -9.33 -13.93 4.01
N LEU A 50 -9.77 -12.79 3.46
CA LEU A 50 -9.69 -11.49 4.12
C LEU A 50 -10.92 -11.16 4.98
N ALA A 51 -11.95 -12.02 5.03
CA ALA A 51 -13.06 -11.91 5.97
C ALA A 51 -12.58 -12.04 7.43
N ASP A 52 -11.59 -12.90 7.67
CA ASP A 52 -10.99 -13.05 9.00
C ASP A 52 -10.11 -11.85 9.35
N ILE A 53 -10.47 -11.14 10.42
CA ILE A 53 -9.72 -9.97 10.88
C ILE A 53 -8.27 -10.30 11.26
N ARG A 54 -8.00 -11.53 11.74
CA ARG A 54 -6.66 -11.96 12.12
C ARG A 54 -5.73 -12.01 10.92
N VAL A 55 -6.22 -12.43 9.75
CA VAL A 55 -5.46 -12.42 8.50
C VAL A 55 -5.12 -10.97 8.11
N ARG A 56 -6.08 -10.04 8.17
CA ARG A 56 -5.82 -8.63 7.87
C ARG A 56 -4.79 -8.01 8.83
N GLN A 57 -4.91 -8.31 10.13
CA GLN A 57 -3.94 -7.85 11.13
C GLN A 57 -2.55 -8.47 10.92
N ALA A 58 -2.49 -9.73 10.47
CA ALA A 58 -1.24 -10.39 10.14
C ALA A 58 -0.53 -9.72 8.95
N LEU A 59 -1.28 -9.37 7.90
CA LEU A 59 -0.71 -8.62 6.77
C LEU A 59 -0.15 -7.27 7.21
N ILE A 60 -0.86 -6.53 8.08
CA ILE A 60 -0.39 -5.25 8.62
C ILE A 60 0.90 -5.45 9.43
N ALA A 61 0.93 -6.44 10.32
CA ALA A 61 2.08 -6.71 11.18
C ALA A 61 3.26 -7.35 10.40
N GLY A 62 3.01 -7.99 9.27
CA GLY A 62 4.02 -8.64 8.44
C GLY A 62 4.77 -7.72 7.49
N ILE A 63 4.35 -6.45 7.34
CA ILE A 63 4.95 -5.48 6.44
C ILE A 63 5.79 -4.47 7.23
N ASP A 64 7.12 -4.47 7.01
CA ASP A 64 8.01 -3.41 7.48
C ASP A 64 7.89 -2.20 6.54
N ARG A 65 7.01 -1.28 6.91
CA ARG A 65 6.72 -0.08 6.12
C ARG A 65 7.91 0.88 6.09
N GLN A 66 8.74 0.90 7.15
CA GLN A 66 9.94 1.73 7.18
C GLN A 66 10.96 1.23 6.16
N GLU A 67 11.20 -0.08 6.09
CA GLU A 67 12.06 -0.67 5.05
C GLU A 67 11.56 -0.29 3.63
N VAL A 68 10.24 -0.29 3.40
CA VAL A 68 9.68 0.12 2.10
C VAL A 68 10.01 1.58 1.78
N ILE A 69 9.90 2.49 2.76
CA ILE A 69 10.27 3.90 2.57
C ILE A 69 11.77 4.04 2.28
N ASP A 70 12.61 3.42 3.10
CA ASP A 70 14.07 3.57 3.03
C ASP A 70 14.66 3.01 1.72
N VAL A 71 14.10 1.90 1.21
CA VAL A 71 14.60 1.24 -0.01
C VAL A 71 14.02 1.82 -1.29
N ILE A 72 12.74 2.20 -1.27
CA ILE A 72 12.02 2.55 -2.51
C ILE A 72 11.87 4.05 -2.71
N TYR A 73 11.77 4.82 -1.64
CA TYR A 73 11.45 6.25 -1.68
C TYR A 73 12.62 7.12 -1.20
N THR A 74 12.36 8.35 -0.86
CA THR A 74 13.32 9.34 -0.35
C THR A 74 12.72 10.04 0.87
N ASP A 75 13.52 10.88 1.55
CA ASP A 75 13.07 11.70 2.68
C ASP A 75 11.87 12.62 2.36
N SER A 76 11.59 12.82 1.07
CA SER A 76 10.39 13.55 0.60
C SER A 76 9.08 12.74 0.78
N TYR A 77 9.18 11.46 1.15
CA TYR A 77 8.05 10.55 1.35
C TYR A 77 8.02 10.07 2.81
N PRO A 78 7.53 10.88 3.74
CA PRO A 78 7.49 10.48 5.16
C PRO A 78 6.55 9.29 5.38
N LEU A 79 6.92 8.42 6.31
CA LEU A 79 6.06 7.30 6.72
C LEU A 79 4.71 7.80 7.24
N ALA A 80 3.63 7.21 6.75
CA ALA A 80 2.28 7.50 7.24
C ALA A 80 2.08 6.93 8.66
N THR A 81 1.63 7.77 9.56
CA THR A 81 1.34 7.43 10.97
C THR A 81 -0.15 7.32 11.25
N SER A 82 -0.98 7.46 10.25
CA SER A 82 -2.42 7.31 10.28
C SER A 82 -2.96 7.09 8.88
N ILE A 83 -4.23 6.74 8.76
CA ILE A 83 -4.93 6.73 7.47
C ILE A 83 -5.04 8.15 6.89
N LEU A 84 -5.23 9.16 7.72
CA LEU A 84 -5.18 10.56 7.32
C LEU A 84 -3.76 11.11 7.36
N SER A 85 -3.47 12.03 6.45
CA SER A 85 -2.22 12.79 6.47
C SER A 85 -2.16 13.73 7.70
N LYS A 86 -0.95 14.04 8.17
CA LYS A 86 -0.75 14.90 9.36
C LYS A 86 -1.36 16.30 9.23
N GLY A 87 -1.49 16.82 8.00
CA GLY A 87 -2.11 18.11 7.73
C GLY A 87 -3.64 18.08 7.62
N ALA A 88 -4.26 16.91 7.64
CA ALA A 88 -5.71 16.79 7.49
C ALA A 88 -6.42 17.06 8.82
N VAL A 89 -7.58 17.74 8.73
CA VAL A 89 -8.46 17.91 9.89
C VAL A 89 -8.91 16.52 10.36
N GLY A 90 -8.88 16.29 11.67
CA GLY A 90 -9.22 14.99 12.25
C GLY A 90 -8.08 13.96 12.26
N TYR A 91 -6.86 14.35 11.90
CA TYR A 91 -5.69 13.47 12.06
C TYR A 91 -5.54 13.04 13.53
N ILE A 92 -5.36 11.75 13.72
CA ILE A 92 -4.98 11.12 14.99
C ILE A 92 -3.81 10.19 14.70
N ASN A 93 -2.74 10.26 15.48
CA ASN A 93 -1.64 9.30 15.35
C ASN A 93 -2.10 7.91 15.79
N THR A 94 -2.00 6.94 14.87
CA THR A 94 -2.36 5.54 15.09
C THR A 94 -1.20 4.61 14.71
N GLU A 95 0.03 5.11 14.76
CA GLU A 95 1.24 4.42 14.30
C GLU A 95 1.41 3.05 14.95
N ASP A 96 1.11 2.91 16.24
CA ASP A 96 1.20 1.65 16.98
C ASP A 96 0.32 0.54 16.38
N ALA A 97 -0.82 0.91 15.77
CA ALA A 97 -1.70 -0.07 15.12
C ALA A 97 -1.07 -0.70 13.87
N PHE A 98 -0.04 -0.06 13.32
CA PHE A 98 0.67 -0.47 12.11
C PHE A 98 2.12 -0.91 12.40
N ALA A 99 2.46 -1.19 13.65
CA ALA A 99 3.80 -1.63 14.02
C ALA A 99 4.15 -2.96 13.34
N PHE A 100 5.37 -3.03 12.79
CA PHE A 100 5.91 -4.27 12.24
C PHE A 100 6.24 -5.26 13.35
N ASP A 101 5.71 -6.47 13.26
CA ASP A 101 5.99 -7.61 14.14
C ASP A 101 5.71 -8.91 13.39
N ALA A 102 6.74 -9.46 12.74
CA ALA A 102 6.63 -10.69 11.96
C ALA A 102 6.16 -11.88 12.81
N LYS A 103 6.61 -11.98 14.08
CA LYS A 103 6.18 -13.07 14.98
C LYS A 103 4.70 -12.95 15.35
N ARG A 104 4.22 -11.73 15.54
CA ARG A 104 2.78 -11.50 15.75
C ARG A 104 1.99 -11.88 14.49
N ALA A 105 2.49 -11.53 13.30
CA ALA A 105 1.87 -11.90 12.04
C ALA A 105 1.74 -13.42 11.89
N GLU A 106 2.81 -14.16 12.15
CA GLU A 106 2.80 -15.63 12.11
C GLU A 106 1.78 -16.23 13.09
N ARG A 107 1.77 -15.77 14.36
CA ARG A 107 0.78 -16.25 15.35
C ARG A 107 -0.66 -15.98 14.91
N LEU A 108 -0.95 -14.80 14.37
CA LEU A 108 -2.29 -14.47 13.89
C LEU A 108 -2.74 -15.37 12.74
N LEU A 109 -1.81 -15.73 11.84
CA LEU A 109 -2.10 -16.69 10.77
C LEU A 109 -2.34 -18.09 11.31
N ASP A 110 -1.52 -18.56 12.28
CA ASP A 110 -1.74 -19.85 12.96
C ASP A 110 -3.11 -19.90 13.63
N GLU A 111 -3.47 -18.87 14.40
CA GLU A 111 -4.78 -18.75 15.08
C GLU A 111 -5.95 -18.68 14.08
N ALA A 112 -5.74 -18.15 12.89
CA ALA A 112 -6.72 -18.12 11.81
C ALA A 112 -6.81 -19.47 11.07
N GLY A 113 -5.95 -20.44 11.42
CA GLY A 113 -5.91 -21.78 10.83
C GLY A 113 -5.10 -21.86 9.53
N TRP A 114 -4.32 -20.85 9.21
CA TRP A 114 -3.37 -20.86 8.10
C TRP A 114 -2.04 -21.43 8.60
N LEU A 115 -1.80 -22.71 8.42
CA LEU A 115 -0.62 -23.42 8.90
C LEU A 115 0.49 -23.48 7.85
N PRO A 116 1.77 -23.61 8.25
CA PRO A 116 2.86 -23.77 7.31
C PRO A 116 2.64 -24.94 6.35
N GLY A 117 2.67 -24.65 5.04
CA GLY A 117 2.48 -25.62 3.99
C GLY A 117 3.78 -26.02 3.26
N ALA A 118 3.67 -26.91 2.30
CA ALA A 118 4.77 -27.26 1.44
C ALA A 118 5.26 -26.04 0.62
N GLY A 119 6.58 -25.86 0.49
CA GLY A 119 7.14 -24.73 -0.27
C GLY A 119 7.15 -23.39 0.47
N GLY A 120 6.83 -23.37 1.78
CA GLY A 120 6.91 -22.16 2.63
C GLY A 120 5.69 -21.27 2.58
N ILE A 121 4.70 -21.54 1.72
CA ILE A 121 3.41 -20.82 1.72
C ILE A 121 2.44 -21.51 2.67
N ARG A 122 1.71 -20.73 3.45
CA ARG A 122 0.72 -21.24 4.39
C ARG A 122 -0.51 -21.79 3.67
N GLU A 123 -1.14 -22.78 4.28
CA GLU A 123 -2.30 -23.46 3.74
C GLU A 123 -3.41 -23.63 4.80
N LYS A 124 -4.65 -23.60 4.33
CA LYS A 124 -5.83 -23.90 5.13
C LYS A 124 -6.82 -24.72 4.30
N ASN A 125 -7.22 -25.91 4.78
CA ASN A 125 -8.12 -26.81 4.08
C ASN A 125 -7.66 -27.16 2.64
N GLY A 126 -6.36 -27.30 2.42
CA GLY A 126 -5.78 -27.60 1.10
C GLY A 126 -5.71 -26.41 0.14
N VAL A 127 -6.00 -25.19 0.62
CA VAL A 127 -5.89 -23.93 -0.17
C VAL A 127 -4.69 -23.14 0.32
N SER A 128 -3.82 -22.75 -0.59
CA SER A 128 -2.65 -21.90 -0.28
C SER A 128 -3.06 -20.46 -0.02
N LEU A 129 -2.35 -19.79 0.89
CA LEU A 129 -2.56 -18.37 1.22
C LEU A 129 -1.95 -17.49 0.14
N THR A 130 -2.66 -17.37 -0.97
CA THR A 130 -2.30 -16.55 -2.11
C THR A 130 -3.24 -15.36 -2.23
N LEU A 131 -2.67 -14.17 -2.38
CA LEU A 131 -3.38 -12.91 -2.56
C LEU A 131 -2.90 -12.21 -3.82
N VAL A 132 -3.73 -11.36 -4.39
CA VAL A 132 -3.37 -10.55 -5.56
C VAL A 132 -3.49 -9.08 -5.20
N ALA A 133 -2.40 -8.34 -5.43
CA ALA A 133 -2.38 -6.89 -5.34
C ALA A 133 -2.42 -6.25 -6.73
N ASN A 134 -3.25 -5.23 -6.91
CA ASN A 134 -3.26 -4.44 -8.13
C ASN A 134 -2.20 -3.34 -8.07
N GLU A 135 -1.30 -3.32 -9.07
CA GLU A 135 -0.40 -2.18 -9.27
C GLU A 135 -1.22 -0.94 -9.66
N SER A 136 -0.87 0.21 -9.12
CA SER A 136 -1.41 1.49 -9.56
C SER A 136 -0.36 2.28 -10.33
N ALA A 137 -0.50 2.35 -11.64
CA ALA A 137 0.39 3.15 -12.50
C ALA A 137 0.36 4.65 -12.16
N ALA A 138 -0.69 5.13 -11.49
CA ALA A 138 -0.79 6.51 -11.02
C ALA A 138 0.07 6.79 -9.77
N GLN A 139 0.48 5.75 -9.03
CA GLN A 139 1.31 5.86 -7.84
C GLN A 139 2.78 5.65 -8.17
N ALA A 140 3.60 6.62 -7.82
CA ALA A 140 5.03 6.55 -8.07
C ALA A 140 5.62 5.28 -7.43
N ARG A 141 6.35 4.49 -8.23
CA ARG A 141 7.06 3.28 -7.81
C ARG A 141 6.18 2.21 -7.15
N SER A 142 4.90 2.16 -7.51
CA SER A 142 3.94 1.19 -6.97
C SER A 142 4.41 -0.26 -7.16
N PHE A 143 4.94 -0.60 -8.33
CA PHE A 143 5.42 -1.95 -8.62
C PHE A 143 6.61 -2.36 -7.74
N GLU A 144 7.59 -1.49 -7.59
CA GLU A 144 8.76 -1.74 -6.75
C GLU A 144 8.36 -1.90 -5.27
N ALA A 145 7.47 -1.03 -4.79
CA ALA A 145 6.96 -1.12 -3.42
C ALA A 145 6.19 -2.43 -3.18
N LEU A 146 5.28 -2.80 -4.09
CA LEU A 146 4.55 -4.07 -4.00
C LEU A 146 5.48 -5.29 -4.10
N THR A 147 6.55 -5.21 -4.90
CA THR A 147 7.55 -6.28 -5.01
C THR A 147 8.28 -6.48 -3.68
N LEU A 148 8.70 -5.41 -3.00
CA LEU A 148 9.32 -5.52 -1.69
C LEU A 148 8.34 -6.05 -0.63
N ILE A 149 7.10 -5.55 -0.63
CA ILE A 149 6.03 -6.05 0.25
C ILE A 149 5.76 -7.54 0.01
N SER A 150 5.73 -7.99 -1.24
CA SER A 150 5.57 -9.42 -1.57
C SER A 150 6.71 -10.27 -0.97
N GLN A 151 7.96 -9.78 -1.04
CA GLN A 151 9.10 -10.45 -0.42
C GLN A 151 9.02 -10.50 1.11
N GLN A 152 8.53 -9.44 1.74
CA GLN A 152 8.32 -9.40 3.20
C GLN A 152 7.22 -10.38 3.61
N LEU A 153 6.08 -10.39 2.93
CA LEU A 153 4.96 -11.27 3.20
C LEU A 153 5.29 -12.76 2.94
N ALA A 154 6.14 -13.04 1.96
CA ALA A 154 6.63 -14.40 1.74
C ALA A 154 7.39 -14.97 2.96
N LYS A 155 8.07 -14.13 3.75
CA LYS A 155 8.77 -14.54 4.99
C LYS A 155 7.81 -15.08 6.06
N ILE A 156 6.55 -14.65 6.04
CA ILE A 156 5.50 -15.13 6.95
C ILE A 156 4.55 -16.15 6.30
N GLY A 157 4.89 -16.61 5.08
CA GLY A 157 4.15 -17.66 4.36
C GLY A 157 2.96 -17.17 3.56
N VAL A 158 2.91 -15.91 3.15
CA VAL A 158 1.87 -15.35 2.28
C VAL A 158 2.44 -15.13 0.87
N ASP A 159 1.82 -15.73 -0.14
CA ASP A 159 2.14 -15.48 -1.56
C ASP A 159 1.35 -14.26 -2.05
N LEU A 160 2.01 -13.11 -2.21
CA LEU A 160 1.41 -11.92 -2.79
C LEU A 160 1.83 -11.79 -4.25
N GLN A 161 0.90 -12.03 -5.15
CA GLN A 161 1.05 -11.83 -6.60
C GLN A 161 0.70 -10.40 -6.99
N ILE A 162 1.38 -9.85 -8.00
CA ILE A 162 1.18 -8.47 -8.45
C ILE A 162 0.53 -8.48 -9.82
N LEU A 163 -0.69 -7.97 -9.90
CA LEU A 163 -1.38 -7.73 -11.17
C LEU A 163 -0.89 -6.41 -11.77
N LYS A 164 -0.15 -6.52 -12.86
CA LYS A 164 0.24 -5.39 -13.69
C LYS A 164 -0.63 -5.34 -14.92
N ALA A 165 -1.51 -4.35 -14.99
CA ALA A 165 -2.48 -4.21 -16.06
C ALA A 165 -2.68 -2.74 -16.43
N ASP A 166 -3.23 -2.49 -17.63
CA ASP A 166 -3.72 -1.16 -17.97
C ASP A 166 -4.90 -0.75 -17.07
N ALA A 167 -5.22 0.55 -17.04
CA ALA A 167 -6.21 1.09 -16.11
C ALA A 167 -7.62 0.47 -16.27
N GLY A 168 -8.00 0.07 -17.49
CA GLY A 168 -9.30 -0.58 -17.76
C GLY A 168 -9.35 -1.98 -17.18
N THR A 169 -8.39 -2.80 -17.53
CA THR A 169 -8.24 -4.18 -17.01
C THR A 169 -8.09 -4.21 -15.50
N ALA A 170 -7.30 -3.28 -14.94
CA ALA A 170 -7.14 -3.15 -13.50
C ALA A 170 -8.47 -2.80 -12.81
N ALA A 171 -9.24 -1.85 -13.36
CA ALA A 171 -10.54 -1.47 -12.82
C ALA A 171 -11.57 -2.60 -12.90
N GLU A 172 -11.54 -3.42 -13.95
CA GLU A 172 -12.36 -4.63 -14.06
C GLU A 172 -11.97 -5.65 -13.01
N ALA A 173 -10.69 -5.97 -12.89
CA ALA A 173 -10.19 -6.92 -11.90
C ALA A 173 -10.52 -6.52 -10.45
N VAL A 174 -10.53 -5.21 -10.17
CA VAL A 174 -10.94 -4.68 -8.86
C VAL A 174 -12.44 -4.78 -8.65
N ARG A 175 -13.26 -4.60 -9.69
CA ARG A 175 -14.73 -4.75 -9.59
C ARG A 175 -15.17 -6.21 -9.48
N ASP A 176 -14.44 -7.10 -10.12
CA ASP A 176 -14.65 -8.56 -10.06
C ASP A 176 -14.05 -9.12 -8.77
N GLY A 177 -14.66 -8.77 -7.66
CA GLY A 177 -14.30 -8.97 -6.24
C GLY A 177 -13.36 -10.11 -5.85
N ASP A 178 -13.24 -11.15 -6.66
CA ASP A 178 -12.46 -12.34 -6.34
C ASP A 178 -11.04 -12.33 -6.96
N ARG A 179 -10.77 -11.45 -7.93
CA ARG A 179 -9.49 -11.42 -8.65
C ARG A 179 -8.39 -10.59 -7.99
N VAL A 180 -8.77 -9.56 -7.21
CA VAL A 180 -7.82 -8.66 -6.54
C VAL A 180 -8.28 -8.43 -5.11
N GLN A 181 -7.43 -8.76 -4.15
CA GLN A 181 -7.71 -8.59 -2.73
C GLN A 181 -7.07 -7.32 -2.15
N LEU A 182 -6.01 -6.81 -2.76
CA LEU A 182 -5.33 -5.59 -2.33
C LEU A 182 -5.29 -4.57 -3.46
N SER A 183 -5.61 -3.32 -3.15
CA SER A 183 -5.52 -2.22 -4.12
C SER A 183 -4.68 -1.08 -3.57
N HIS A 184 -3.72 -0.63 -4.36
CA HIS A 184 -2.91 0.53 -4.02
C HIS A 184 -3.70 1.80 -4.31
N ALA A 185 -4.00 2.59 -3.29
CA ALA A 185 -4.85 3.77 -3.38
C ALA A 185 -4.30 4.97 -2.61
N MET A 186 -4.73 6.15 -3.03
CA MET A 186 -4.51 7.43 -2.35
C MET A 186 -5.68 8.36 -2.69
N VAL A 187 -6.18 9.11 -1.72
CA VAL A 187 -7.22 10.12 -1.98
C VAL A 187 -6.79 11.48 -1.46
N ALA A 188 -6.38 12.34 -2.37
CA ALA A 188 -5.85 13.67 -2.08
C ALA A 188 -6.99 14.72 -1.99
N ARG A 189 -7.86 14.61 -0.98
CA ARG A 189 -8.91 15.60 -0.70
C ARG A 189 -8.83 16.06 0.74
N ALA A 190 -8.99 17.37 0.96
CA ALA A 190 -8.87 17.99 2.27
C ALA A 190 -10.16 17.91 3.12
N ASP A 191 -11.28 17.50 2.53
CA ASP A 191 -12.57 17.41 3.22
C ASP A 191 -12.70 16.11 4.02
N LEU A 192 -13.42 16.16 5.15
CA LEU A 192 -13.64 15.01 6.02
C LEU A 192 -14.54 13.92 5.40
N ASP A 193 -15.29 14.25 4.36
CA ASP A 193 -16.15 13.28 3.68
C ASP A 193 -15.33 12.19 2.98
N VAL A 194 -14.02 12.41 2.80
CA VAL A 194 -13.10 11.40 2.26
C VAL A 194 -13.12 10.12 3.08
N ILE A 195 -13.17 10.19 4.41
CA ILE A 195 -13.25 9.01 5.29
C ILE A 195 -14.55 8.26 5.06
N LYS A 196 -15.67 8.99 4.96
CA LYS A 196 -16.97 8.40 4.72
C LYS A 196 -17.03 7.76 3.33
N SER A 197 -16.52 8.44 2.30
CA SER A 197 -16.56 7.92 0.94
C SER A 197 -15.68 6.68 0.76
N GLU A 198 -14.57 6.56 1.50
CA GLU A 198 -13.63 5.46 1.36
C GLU A 198 -13.94 4.26 2.28
N PHE A 199 -14.38 4.54 3.53
CA PHE A 199 -14.40 3.50 4.56
C PHE A 199 -15.80 3.22 5.16
N TYR A 200 -16.82 4.03 4.86
CA TYR A 200 -18.14 3.82 5.43
C TYR A 200 -18.94 2.80 4.60
N SER A 201 -19.22 1.66 5.21
CA SER A 201 -19.80 0.48 4.54
C SER A 201 -21.13 0.73 3.81
N THR A 202 -21.96 1.67 4.29
CA THR A 202 -23.23 2.00 3.64
C THR A 202 -23.10 2.87 2.39
N ASN A 203 -21.97 3.52 2.19
CA ASN A 203 -21.71 4.30 0.96
C ASN A 203 -21.35 3.43 -0.24
N ARG A 204 -21.14 2.12 -0.03
CA ARG A 204 -20.83 1.14 -1.08
C ARG A 204 -19.80 1.66 -2.08
N ASN A 205 -18.67 2.10 -1.61
CA ASN A 205 -17.55 2.23 -2.51
C ASN A 205 -17.23 0.83 -3.06
N THR A 206 -17.64 0.59 -4.30
CA THR A 206 -17.49 -0.73 -4.95
C THR A 206 -16.03 -1.17 -5.10
N LEU A 207 -15.08 -0.25 -4.86
CA LEU A 207 -13.65 -0.55 -4.85
C LEU A 207 -13.15 -1.10 -3.51
N LEU A 208 -13.91 -0.91 -2.43
CA LEU A 208 -13.51 -1.29 -1.07
C LEU A 208 -14.46 -2.32 -0.41
N ASN A 209 -15.68 -2.48 -0.95
CA ASN A 209 -16.71 -3.37 -0.40
C ASN A 209 -17.19 -4.39 -1.43
#